data_19c6a3a63e1669f203067e8be8b205a8
#
_entry.id   19c6a3a63e1669f203067e8be8b205a8
#
_cell.length_a   1.000
_cell.length_b   1.000
_cell.length_c   1.000
_cell.angle_alpha   90.00
_cell.angle_beta   90.00
_cell.angle_gamma   90.00
#
_symmetry.space_group_name_H-M   'P 1'
#
loop_
_entity.id
_entity.type
_entity.pdbx_description
1 polymer ?
#
loop_
_entity_poly.entity_id
_entity_poly.type
_entity_poly.pdbx_seq_one_letter_code
_entity_poly.pdbx_strand_id
1 'polypeptide(L)'
;MPEAADDRAERSSEQTEGGQERGGSGQIVVLRDFCVRVHGADCARCALACPHDAVSFQQDGRPAIDEDACTRCGICLGICDAFSSTRVTMLDVHARIRRIALRGEDVVLTCKENVFPGLEPAANVVVLPCLAALSPEFWTLVLSENVPVKVAADLSYCADCDRAGEMGEALYSHAIATAEEWSGGKVGFTDVIPEKENLVRDLASPEGLDRRSAFANLVGDVGDIATGKRRLRNSEVLQQFYERKERARARARLNLADGVQFNDFVPDGRTRKTMQPKRQLLLEASDRDPSIAPRVPVAVSATDCALCENALDCASVCPTGARFPNPVDGRLAFDARYCIGCGLCVPACAFGAVALMEATAELFLPDAGSQGGEDSETQRRDAHEKRRTP
;
A
#
# COMPACT_ATOMS: atom_id res chain seq x y z
N MET A 1 -59.77 7.41 -42.75
CA MET A 1 -59.63 5.97 -42.68
C MET A 1 -58.69 5.53 -43.79
N PRO A 2 -57.57 4.89 -43.54
CA PRO A 2 -57.36 3.57 -42.93
C PRO A 2 -56.31 3.62 -41.82
N GLU A 3 -56.48 2.84 -40.86
CA GLU A 3 -56.00 1.52 -40.41
C GLU A 3 -54.61 1.54 -39.74
N ALA A 4 -54.69 1.22 -38.47
CA ALA A 4 -53.58 0.97 -37.55
C ALA A 4 -52.93 -0.41 -37.90
N ALA A 5 -51.62 -0.46 -37.98
CA ALA A 5 -50.86 -1.69 -37.96
C ALA A 5 -50.12 -1.80 -36.63
N ASP A 6 -50.48 -2.80 -35.89
CA ASP A 6 -49.93 -3.30 -34.64
C ASP A 6 -48.66 -4.06 -34.95
N ASP A 7 -47.54 -3.61 -34.42
CA ASP A 7 -46.25 -4.31 -34.55
C ASP A 7 -45.73 -4.67 -33.16
N ARG A 8 -46.20 -5.85 -32.71
CA ARG A 8 -45.72 -6.57 -31.54
C ARG A 8 -44.37 -7.20 -31.88
N ALA A 9 -43.30 -6.54 -31.52
CA ALA A 9 -41.98 -7.14 -31.58
C ALA A 9 -41.83 -8.23 -30.51
N GLU A 10 -41.67 -9.45 -31.00
CA GLU A 10 -41.36 -10.66 -30.25
C GLU A 10 -40.06 -10.54 -29.50
N ARG A 11 -40.11 -10.69 -28.18
CA ARG A 11 -38.92 -10.89 -27.33
C ARG A 11 -38.52 -12.35 -27.49
N SER A 12 -37.49 -12.59 -28.26
CA SER A 12 -36.76 -13.86 -28.23
C SER A 12 -35.94 -13.93 -26.96
N SER A 13 -36.38 -14.87 -26.11
CA SER A 13 -35.62 -15.34 -24.95
C SER A 13 -34.49 -16.24 -25.44
N GLU A 14 -33.28 -15.71 -25.60
CA GLU A 14 -32.07 -16.53 -25.66
C GLU A 14 -31.61 -16.87 -24.25
N GLN A 15 -31.85 -18.10 -23.88
CA GLN A 15 -31.24 -18.80 -22.76
C GLN A 15 -29.75 -18.98 -23.09
N THR A 16 -28.88 -18.25 -22.47
CA THR A 16 -27.45 -18.56 -22.46
C THR A 16 -27.17 -19.60 -21.39
N GLU A 17 -27.00 -20.83 -21.87
CA GLU A 17 -26.48 -21.95 -21.09
C GLU A 17 -25.04 -21.74 -20.69
N GLY A 18 -24.71 -22.15 -19.42
CA GLY A 18 -23.37 -22.63 -19.09
C GLY A 18 -22.29 -21.60 -18.90
N GLY A 19 -22.48 -20.63 -17.99
CA GLY A 19 -21.36 -19.85 -17.42
C GLY A 19 -20.58 -20.72 -16.44
N GLN A 20 -19.51 -21.36 -16.91
CA GLN A 20 -18.47 -21.96 -16.10
C GLN A 20 -17.92 -20.86 -15.17
N GLU A 21 -18.06 -21.03 -13.86
CA GLU A 21 -17.49 -20.15 -12.85
C GLU A 21 -15.96 -20.08 -13.04
N ARG A 22 -15.51 -19.14 -13.84
CA ARG A 22 -14.11 -18.71 -13.84
C ARG A 22 -13.88 -18.06 -12.49
N GLY A 23 -13.19 -18.77 -11.61
CA GLY A 23 -12.75 -18.24 -10.33
C GLY A 23 -12.14 -16.88 -10.57
N GLY A 24 -12.79 -15.81 -10.05
CA GLY A 24 -12.54 -14.43 -10.40
C GLY A 24 -11.05 -14.07 -10.25
N SER A 25 -10.35 -13.93 -11.35
CA SER A 25 -9.00 -13.38 -11.38
C SER A 25 -9.12 -11.92 -10.98
N GLY A 26 -8.47 -11.53 -9.85
CA GLY A 26 -8.51 -10.15 -9.39
C GLY A 26 -8.03 -9.19 -10.47
N GLN A 27 -8.71 -8.09 -10.63
CA GLN A 27 -8.36 -7.04 -11.58
C GLN A 27 -7.35 -6.08 -10.94
N ILE A 28 -6.45 -5.54 -11.76
CA ILE A 28 -5.65 -4.37 -11.44
C ILE A 28 -6.50 -3.14 -11.75
N VAL A 29 -6.66 -2.25 -10.78
CA VAL A 29 -7.44 -1.01 -10.92
C VAL A 29 -6.54 0.21 -10.84
N VAL A 30 -6.91 1.27 -11.56
CA VAL A 30 -6.20 2.54 -11.57
C VAL A 30 -6.89 3.53 -10.63
N LEU A 31 -6.13 4.02 -9.65
CA LEU A 31 -6.54 5.05 -8.71
C LEU A 31 -6.06 6.41 -9.24
N ARG A 32 -6.96 7.14 -9.88
CA ARG A 32 -6.66 8.39 -10.57
C ARG A 32 -5.94 9.42 -9.70
N ASP A 33 -6.39 9.58 -8.46
CA ASP A 33 -5.91 10.61 -7.53
C ASP A 33 -4.46 10.44 -7.10
N PHE A 34 -3.91 9.23 -7.27
CA PHE A 34 -2.50 8.95 -6.99
C PHE A 34 -1.60 9.05 -8.22
N CYS A 35 -2.17 9.32 -9.41
CA CYS A 35 -1.42 9.41 -10.65
C CYS A 35 -0.97 10.84 -10.94
N VAL A 36 0.32 11.12 -10.85
CA VAL A 36 0.88 12.47 -11.13
C VAL A 36 0.71 12.90 -12.58
N ARG A 37 0.61 11.94 -13.52
CA ARG A 37 0.39 12.24 -14.95
C ARG A 37 -0.97 12.88 -15.20
N VAL A 38 -2.00 12.49 -14.47
CA VAL A 38 -3.34 13.11 -14.54
C VAL A 38 -3.29 14.59 -14.12
N HIS A 39 -2.31 14.97 -13.32
CA HIS A 39 -2.08 16.34 -12.88
C HIS A 39 -1.07 17.10 -13.76
N GLY A 40 -0.67 16.52 -14.91
CA GLY A 40 0.18 17.18 -15.89
C GLY A 40 1.66 16.87 -15.83
N ALA A 41 2.11 15.96 -14.93
CA ALA A 41 3.50 15.51 -14.93
C ALA A 41 3.80 14.58 -16.12
N ASP A 42 4.98 14.68 -16.69
CA ASP A 42 5.45 13.72 -17.68
C ASP A 42 6.02 12.47 -16.98
N CYS A 43 5.15 11.50 -16.70
CA CYS A 43 5.48 10.28 -16.01
C CYS A 43 5.01 9.06 -16.81
N ALA A 44 5.92 8.11 -17.07
CA ALA A 44 5.64 6.87 -17.80
C ALA A 44 6.14 5.61 -17.07
N ARG A 45 6.50 5.70 -15.78
CA ARG A 45 7.13 4.59 -15.02
C ARG A 45 6.35 3.28 -15.08
N CYS A 46 5.03 3.34 -14.97
CA CYS A 46 4.17 2.16 -15.00
C CYS A 46 4.14 1.46 -16.38
N ALA A 47 4.19 2.22 -17.48
CA ALA A 47 4.27 1.67 -18.82
C ALA A 47 5.65 1.08 -19.09
N LEU A 48 6.72 1.79 -18.72
CA LEU A 48 8.10 1.32 -18.89
C LEU A 48 8.42 0.06 -18.08
N ALA A 49 7.75 -0.13 -16.95
CA ALA A 49 7.95 -1.31 -16.10
C ALA A 49 7.03 -2.49 -16.47
N CYS A 50 6.10 -2.31 -17.39
CA CYS A 50 5.20 -3.39 -17.78
C CYS A 50 5.87 -4.32 -18.79
N PRO A 51 6.08 -5.61 -18.45
CA PRO A 51 6.79 -6.54 -19.36
C PRO A 51 5.98 -6.91 -20.60
N HIS A 52 4.68 -6.58 -20.63
CA HIS A 52 3.75 -6.95 -21.70
C HIS A 52 3.13 -5.74 -22.38
N ASP A 53 3.68 -4.54 -22.19
CA ASP A 53 3.16 -3.28 -22.74
C ASP A 53 1.65 -3.06 -22.52
N ALA A 54 1.09 -3.70 -21.49
CA ALA A 54 -0.34 -3.66 -21.17
C ALA A 54 -0.80 -2.32 -20.57
N VAL A 55 0.10 -1.35 -20.36
CA VAL A 55 -0.23 -0.03 -19.79
C VAL A 55 -0.06 1.04 -20.85
N SER A 56 -1.14 1.69 -21.19
CA SER A 56 -1.20 2.86 -22.09
C SER A 56 -1.72 4.09 -21.36
N PHE A 57 -1.76 5.24 -22.03
CA PHE A 57 -2.29 6.48 -21.44
C PHE A 57 -3.44 7.03 -22.27
N GLN A 58 -4.52 7.40 -21.60
CA GLN A 58 -5.66 8.09 -22.19
C GLN A 58 -5.34 9.57 -22.46
N GLN A 59 -6.22 10.29 -23.16
CA GLN A 59 -6.03 11.69 -23.48
C GLN A 59 -5.92 12.62 -22.26
N ASP A 60 -6.56 12.22 -21.13
CA ASP A 60 -6.47 12.92 -19.84
C ASP A 60 -5.25 12.53 -19.02
N GLY A 61 -4.31 11.79 -19.60
CA GLY A 61 -3.11 11.29 -18.94
C GLY A 61 -3.30 10.08 -18.02
N ARG A 62 -4.52 9.61 -17.83
CA ARG A 62 -4.81 8.47 -16.98
C ARG A 62 -4.28 7.17 -17.57
N PRO A 63 -3.60 6.33 -16.79
CA PRO A 63 -3.22 4.99 -17.23
C PRO A 63 -4.46 4.15 -17.54
N ALA A 64 -4.40 3.40 -18.63
CA ALA A 64 -5.37 2.38 -19.02
C ALA A 64 -4.65 1.04 -19.10
N ILE A 65 -5.33 -0.02 -18.70
CA ILE A 65 -4.81 -1.38 -18.71
C ILE A 65 -5.53 -2.15 -19.82
N ASP A 66 -4.75 -2.72 -20.72
CA ASP A 66 -5.23 -3.73 -21.66
C ASP A 66 -5.38 -5.06 -20.90
N GLU A 67 -6.62 -5.49 -20.67
CA GLU A 67 -6.92 -6.69 -19.89
C GLU A 67 -6.48 -7.97 -20.58
N ASP A 68 -6.41 -7.99 -21.92
CA ASP A 68 -6.00 -9.14 -22.71
C ASP A 68 -4.48 -9.32 -22.67
N ALA A 69 -3.72 -8.22 -22.72
CA ALA A 69 -2.27 -8.24 -22.60
C ALA A 69 -1.80 -8.37 -21.14
N CYS A 70 -2.62 -7.98 -20.17
CA CYS A 70 -2.24 -7.93 -18.76
C CYS A 70 -2.18 -9.33 -18.12
N THR A 71 -0.97 -9.81 -17.76
CA THR A 71 -0.75 -11.08 -17.05
C THR A 71 -1.07 -11.02 -15.56
N ARG A 72 -1.40 -9.84 -15.05
CA ARG A 72 -1.69 -9.59 -13.62
C ARG A 72 -0.51 -9.94 -12.71
N CYS A 73 0.71 -9.70 -13.17
CA CYS A 73 1.93 -9.89 -12.39
C CYS A 73 2.02 -8.98 -11.15
N GLY A 74 1.40 -7.80 -11.22
CA GLY A 74 1.40 -6.84 -10.12
C GLY A 74 2.62 -5.92 -10.05
N ILE A 75 3.52 -5.95 -11.02
CA ILE A 75 4.70 -5.04 -11.08
C ILE A 75 4.27 -3.57 -10.95
N CYS A 76 3.19 -3.17 -11.63
CA CYS A 76 2.68 -1.81 -11.54
C CYS A 76 2.31 -1.37 -10.11
N LEU A 77 1.87 -2.29 -9.23
CA LEU A 77 1.62 -2.01 -7.81
C LEU A 77 2.93 -1.73 -7.06
N GLY A 78 3.98 -2.50 -7.35
CA GLY A 78 5.32 -2.27 -6.78
C GLY A 78 5.90 -0.91 -7.21
N ILE A 79 5.61 -0.44 -8.42
CA ILE A 79 6.17 0.78 -8.99
C ILE A 79 5.39 2.05 -8.59
N CYS A 80 4.06 2.00 -8.54
CA CYS A 80 3.25 3.22 -8.45
C CYS A 80 2.00 3.04 -7.59
N ASP A 81 1.73 4.02 -6.73
CA ASP A 81 0.55 4.07 -5.87
C ASP A 81 -0.78 4.24 -6.64
N ALA A 82 -0.71 4.65 -7.91
CA ALA A 82 -1.89 4.73 -8.77
C ALA A 82 -2.49 3.37 -9.14
N PHE A 83 -1.85 2.26 -8.77
CA PHE A 83 -2.37 0.93 -9.04
C PHE A 83 -2.71 0.18 -7.75
N SER A 84 -3.82 -0.53 -7.79
CA SER A 84 -4.25 -1.41 -6.71
C SER A 84 -4.84 -2.70 -7.28
N SER A 85 -4.92 -3.73 -6.44
CA SER A 85 -5.56 -4.98 -6.79
C SER A 85 -6.89 -5.12 -6.06
N THR A 86 -7.93 -5.58 -6.76
CA THR A 86 -9.23 -5.85 -6.14
C THR A 86 -9.23 -7.09 -5.25
N ARG A 87 -8.20 -7.92 -5.35
CA ARG A 87 -8.11 -9.19 -4.63
C ARG A 87 -7.30 -9.12 -3.36
N VAL A 88 -6.09 -8.55 -3.45
CA VAL A 88 -5.13 -8.49 -2.34
C VAL A 88 -4.39 -7.17 -2.42
N THR A 89 -4.50 -6.38 -1.40
CA THR A 89 -3.75 -5.13 -1.26
C THR A 89 -2.42 -5.38 -0.54
N MET A 90 -1.48 -4.42 -0.62
CA MET A 90 -0.24 -4.48 0.17
C MET A 90 -0.52 -4.58 1.67
N LEU A 91 -1.58 -3.93 2.17
CA LEU A 91 -1.99 -4.00 3.58
C LEU A 91 -2.46 -5.40 3.96
N ASP A 92 -3.15 -6.12 3.06
CA ASP A 92 -3.55 -7.50 3.30
C ASP A 92 -2.33 -8.43 3.38
N VAL A 93 -1.35 -8.23 2.50
CA VAL A 93 -0.06 -8.95 2.51
C VAL A 93 0.67 -8.69 3.82
N HIS A 94 0.83 -7.43 4.21
CA HIS A 94 1.46 -7.05 5.47
C HIS A 94 0.75 -7.64 6.69
N ALA A 95 -0.58 -7.55 6.73
CA ALA A 95 -1.37 -8.14 7.82
C ALA A 95 -1.23 -9.67 7.88
N ARG A 96 -1.05 -10.34 6.73
CA ARG A 96 -0.78 -11.78 6.68
C ARG A 96 0.60 -12.11 7.20
N ILE A 97 1.63 -11.38 6.77
CA ILE A 97 3.02 -11.52 7.25
C ILE A 97 3.05 -11.40 8.78
N ARG A 98 2.47 -10.33 9.32
CA ARG A 98 2.42 -10.12 10.77
C ARG A 98 1.69 -11.22 11.54
N ARG A 99 0.59 -11.75 10.98
CA ARG A 99 -0.13 -12.87 11.62
C ARG A 99 0.70 -14.15 11.68
N ILE A 100 1.53 -14.42 10.67
CA ILE A 100 2.43 -15.56 10.66
C ILE A 100 3.53 -15.33 11.69
N ALA A 101 4.19 -14.18 11.67
CA ALA A 101 5.24 -13.84 12.63
C ALA A 101 4.78 -13.88 14.10
N LEU A 102 3.55 -13.43 14.37
CA LEU A 102 2.95 -13.48 15.72
C LEU A 102 2.72 -14.90 16.23
N ARG A 103 2.71 -15.92 15.36
CA ARG A 103 2.68 -17.33 15.76
C ARG A 103 4.07 -17.90 16.03
N GLY A 104 5.13 -17.10 15.85
CA GLY A 104 6.51 -17.52 15.99
C GLY A 104 7.02 -18.34 14.80
N GLU A 105 6.35 -18.25 13.65
CA GLU A 105 6.73 -18.94 12.43
C GLU A 105 7.52 -18.01 11.50
N ASP A 106 8.52 -18.58 10.80
CA ASP A 106 9.19 -17.89 9.69
C ASP A 106 8.19 -17.63 8.56
N VAL A 107 8.20 -16.42 8.03
CA VAL A 107 7.37 -16.06 6.87
C VAL A 107 8.11 -16.39 5.60
N VAL A 108 7.51 -17.19 4.74
CA VAL A 108 8.06 -17.49 3.41
C VAL A 108 7.23 -16.80 2.33
N LEU A 109 7.87 -15.94 1.55
CA LEU A 109 7.25 -15.29 0.39
C LEU A 109 7.71 -15.99 -0.88
N THR A 110 6.77 -16.26 -1.78
CA THR A 110 7.06 -16.85 -3.08
C THR A 110 6.15 -16.28 -4.15
N CYS A 111 6.47 -16.49 -5.42
CA CYS A 111 5.60 -16.14 -6.53
C CYS A 111 4.77 -17.34 -6.98
N LYS A 112 3.71 -17.03 -7.74
CA LYS A 112 2.79 -18.05 -8.22
C LYS A 112 3.45 -19.07 -9.15
N GLU A 113 4.45 -18.66 -9.91
CA GLU A 113 5.15 -19.53 -10.87
C GLU A 113 6.07 -20.56 -10.19
N ASN A 114 6.51 -20.28 -8.95
CA ASN A 114 7.27 -21.25 -8.15
C ASN A 114 6.38 -22.31 -7.46
N VAL A 115 5.04 -22.15 -7.54
CA VAL A 115 4.10 -23.11 -6.97
C VAL A 115 3.57 -24.01 -8.09
N PHE A 116 4.22 -25.17 -8.30
CA PHE A 116 3.84 -26.09 -9.36
C PHE A 116 2.59 -26.91 -9.02
N PRO A 117 1.95 -27.52 -10.02
CA PRO A 117 0.79 -28.39 -9.80
C PRO A 117 1.12 -29.52 -8.81
N GLY A 118 0.30 -29.63 -7.77
CA GLY A 118 0.46 -30.64 -6.72
C GLY A 118 1.19 -30.16 -5.47
N LEU A 119 1.87 -29.02 -5.50
CA LEU A 119 2.47 -28.41 -4.30
C LEU A 119 1.37 -27.62 -3.56
N GLU A 120 1.09 -28.01 -2.31
CA GLU A 120 0.21 -27.26 -1.41
C GLU A 120 1.04 -26.46 -0.39
N PRO A 121 1.21 -25.14 -0.57
CA PRO A 121 2.01 -24.33 0.34
C PRO A 121 1.46 -24.37 1.79
N ALA A 122 2.36 -24.43 2.76
CA ALA A 122 2.03 -24.37 4.18
C ALA A 122 1.40 -23.03 4.57
N ALA A 123 0.84 -22.96 5.78
CA ALA A 123 0.11 -21.78 6.26
C ALA A 123 0.99 -20.52 6.45
N ASN A 124 2.31 -20.73 6.63
CA ASN A 124 3.30 -19.67 6.76
C ASN A 124 3.87 -19.17 5.41
N VAL A 125 3.37 -19.70 4.29
CA VAL A 125 3.75 -19.25 2.94
C VAL A 125 2.76 -18.20 2.43
N VAL A 126 3.29 -17.10 1.91
CA VAL A 126 2.54 -16.05 1.23
C VAL A 126 2.87 -16.10 -0.26
N VAL A 127 1.89 -16.53 -1.06
CA VAL A 127 2.04 -16.63 -2.52
C VAL A 127 1.56 -15.33 -3.17
N LEU A 128 2.44 -14.68 -3.91
CA LEU A 128 2.18 -13.44 -4.67
C LEU A 128 2.09 -13.74 -6.17
N PRO A 129 1.45 -12.90 -6.97
CA PRO A 129 1.52 -13.02 -8.43
C PRO A 129 2.96 -12.98 -8.94
N CYS A 130 3.73 -11.99 -8.49
CA CYS A 130 5.17 -11.84 -8.62
C CYS A 130 5.70 -11.09 -7.39
N LEU A 131 6.92 -11.36 -6.96
CA LEU A 131 7.56 -10.66 -5.83
C LEU A 131 7.78 -9.16 -6.12
N ALA A 132 7.93 -8.78 -7.38
CA ALA A 132 8.02 -7.38 -7.82
C ALA A 132 6.75 -6.55 -7.59
N ALA A 133 5.66 -7.16 -7.14
CA ALA A 133 4.48 -6.44 -6.66
C ALA A 133 4.71 -5.71 -5.33
N LEU A 134 5.79 -6.01 -4.61
CA LEU A 134 6.17 -5.39 -3.35
C LEU A 134 7.25 -4.33 -3.57
N SER A 135 6.98 -3.10 -3.10
CA SER A 135 7.90 -1.97 -3.26
C SER A 135 9.02 -1.98 -2.20
N PRO A 136 10.11 -1.20 -2.42
CA PRO A 136 11.16 -1.03 -1.40
C PRO A 136 10.61 -0.57 -0.05
N GLU A 137 9.66 0.34 -0.04
CA GLU A 137 9.05 0.87 1.19
C GLU A 137 8.31 -0.23 1.96
N PHE A 138 7.66 -1.16 1.24
CA PHE A 138 7.00 -2.31 1.87
C PHE A 138 8.02 -3.24 2.54
N TRP A 139 9.09 -3.59 1.85
CA TRP A 139 10.16 -4.41 2.40
C TRP A 139 10.84 -3.72 3.60
N THR A 140 11.08 -2.42 3.50
CA THR A 140 11.66 -1.62 4.60
C THR A 140 10.79 -1.69 5.85
N LEU A 141 9.46 -1.56 5.70
CA LEU A 141 8.53 -1.70 6.82
C LEU A 141 8.61 -3.10 7.45
N VAL A 142 8.58 -4.15 6.65
CA VAL A 142 8.66 -5.54 7.14
C VAL A 142 9.97 -5.78 7.89
N LEU A 143 11.10 -5.28 7.37
CA LEU A 143 12.41 -5.42 8.00
C LEU A 143 12.51 -4.59 9.30
N SER A 144 11.91 -3.39 9.34
CA SER A 144 11.85 -2.57 10.56
C SER A 144 11.06 -3.23 11.70
N GLU A 145 10.17 -4.15 11.38
CA GLU A 145 9.41 -4.95 12.35
C GLU A 145 10.19 -6.15 12.90
N ASN A 146 11.41 -6.38 12.42
CA ASN A 146 12.24 -7.55 12.75
C ASN A 146 11.52 -8.89 12.49
N VAL A 147 10.67 -8.93 11.46
CA VAL A 147 9.97 -10.14 11.07
C VAL A 147 10.94 -11.07 10.34
N PRO A 148 11.05 -12.35 10.75
CA PRO A 148 11.89 -13.32 10.04
C PRO A 148 11.26 -13.69 8.71
N VAL A 149 11.71 -13.04 7.64
CA VAL A 149 11.20 -13.22 6.28
C VAL A 149 12.22 -13.92 5.42
N LYS A 150 11.76 -14.92 4.68
CA LYS A 150 12.52 -15.63 3.66
C LYS A 150 11.80 -15.54 2.32
N VAL A 151 12.57 -15.42 1.25
CA VAL A 151 12.06 -15.52 -0.12
C VAL A 151 12.42 -16.90 -0.66
N ALA A 152 11.39 -17.63 -1.09
CA ALA A 152 11.54 -18.86 -1.83
C ALA A 152 11.31 -18.56 -3.33
N ALA A 153 12.38 -18.39 -4.08
CA ALA A 153 12.33 -18.12 -5.51
C ALA A 153 13.49 -18.85 -6.19
N ASP A 154 13.15 -19.64 -7.18
CA ASP A 154 14.14 -20.15 -8.12
C ASP A 154 14.28 -19.12 -9.25
N LEU A 155 15.44 -18.49 -9.31
CA LEU A 155 15.73 -17.42 -10.28
C LEU A 155 15.75 -17.95 -11.72
N SER A 156 16.03 -19.25 -11.93
CA SER A 156 16.02 -19.84 -13.26
C SER A 156 14.63 -19.78 -13.92
N TYR A 157 13.57 -19.74 -13.13
CA TYR A 157 12.20 -19.59 -13.66
C TYR A 157 11.84 -18.14 -14.02
N CYS A 158 12.57 -17.14 -13.51
CA CYS A 158 12.25 -15.74 -13.82
C CYS A 158 12.55 -15.38 -15.28
N ALA A 159 13.62 -15.91 -15.85
CA ALA A 159 14.01 -15.65 -17.25
C ALA A 159 12.94 -16.14 -18.24
N ASP A 160 12.35 -17.31 -17.96
CA ASP A 160 11.32 -17.94 -18.81
C ASP A 160 9.89 -17.70 -18.29
N CYS A 161 9.70 -16.77 -17.36
CA CYS A 161 8.41 -16.52 -16.74
C CYS A 161 7.47 -15.75 -17.68
N ASP A 162 6.42 -16.39 -18.17
CA ASP A 162 5.39 -15.77 -19.02
C ASP A 162 4.65 -14.60 -18.34
N ARG A 163 4.71 -14.51 -17.01
CA ARG A 163 3.98 -13.49 -16.24
C ARG A 163 4.73 -12.18 -16.09
N ALA A 164 6.03 -12.22 -15.81
CA ALA A 164 6.82 -11.05 -15.45
C ALA A 164 8.19 -10.97 -16.14
N GLY A 165 8.67 -12.09 -16.69
CA GLY A 165 9.97 -12.18 -17.36
C GLY A 165 11.13 -11.72 -16.46
N GLU A 166 12.25 -11.40 -17.08
CA GLU A 166 13.44 -10.85 -16.44
C GLU A 166 13.17 -9.54 -15.68
N MET A 167 12.18 -8.75 -16.12
CA MET A 167 11.79 -7.51 -15.46
C MET A 167 11.33 -7.78 -14.02
N GLY A 168 10.62 -8.89 -13.78
CA GLY A 168 10.18 -9.27 -12.45
C GLY A 168 11.35 -9.50 -11.49
N GLU A 169 12.37 -10.24 -11.92
CA GLU A 169 13.57 -10.50 -11.13
C GLU A 169 14.33 -9.20 -10.82
N ALA A 170 14.62 -8.42 -11.84
CA ALA A 170 15.36 -7.17 -11.69
C ALA A 170 14.68 -6.23 -10.68
N LEU A 171 13.35 -6.08 -10.75
CA LEU A 171 12.60 -5.18 -9.88
C LEU A 171 12.51 -5.68 -8.43
N TYR A 172 12.24 -6.96 -8.19
CA TYR A 172 12.15 -7.41 -6.80
C TYR A 172 13.53 -7.50 -6.13
N SER A 173 14.56 -7.89 -6.86
CA SER A 173 15.93 -7.91 -6.36
C SER A 173 16.38 -6.50 -5.98
N HIS A 174 16.10 -5.51 -6.84
CA HIS A 174 16.36 -4.12 -6.54
C HIS A 174 15.55 -3.65 -5.32
N ALA A 175 14.26 -3.99 -5.21
CA ALA A 175 13.42 -3.58 -4.10
C ALA A 175 13.92 -4.15 -2.75
N ILE A 176 14.35 -5.41 -2.73
CA ILE A 176 14.92 -6.05 -1.53
C ILE A 176 16.26 -5.40 -1.19
N ALA A 177 17.18 -5.27 -2.14
CA ALA A 177 18.49 -4.67 -1.91
C ALA A 177 18.38 -3.23 -1.36
N THR A 178 17.48 -2.44 -1.94
CA THR A 178 17.19 -1.06 -1.46
C THR A 178 16.65 -1.06 -0.03
N ALA A 179 15.71 -1.96 0.28
CA ALA A 179 15.15 -2.04 1.62
C ALA A 179 16.16 -2.52 2.67
N GLU A 180 17.06 -3.43 2.30
CA GLU A 180 18.17 -3.88 3.14
C GLU A 180 19.16 -2.74 3.41
N GLU A 181 19.46 -1.91 2.41
CA GLU A 181 20.31 -0.72 2.56
C GLU A 181 19.64 0.29 3.52
N TRP A 182 18.35 0.54 3.35
CA TRP A 182 17.62 1.50 4.17
C TRP A 182 17.41 1.03 5.61
N SER A 183 17.01 -0.23 5.80
CA SER A 183 16.72 -0.77 7.14
C SER A 183 17.95 -1.28 7.88
N GLY A 184 18.98 -1.71 7.15
CA GLY A 184 20.10 -2.50 7.70
C GLY A 184 19.73 -3.94 8.03
N GLY A 185 18.46 -4.33 7.85
CA GLY A 185 17.97 -5.71 7.96
C GLY A 185 18.38 -6.57 6.78
N LYS A 186 18.03 -7.86 6.84
CA LYS A 186 18.32 -8.81 5.76
C LYS A 186 17.10 -9.68 5.48
N VAL A 187 16.83 -9.90 4.21
CA VAL A 187 15.85 -10.88 3.73
C VAL A 187 16.55 -12.21 3.53
N GLY A 188 16.07 -13.27 4.17
CA GLY A 188 16.59 -14.61 3.96
C GLY A 188 16.15 -15.17 2.60
N PHE A 189 16.94 -16.12 2.07
CA PHE A 189 16.56 -16.87 0.88
C PHE A 189 16.50 -18.36 1.21
N THR A 190 15.62 -19.08 0.54
CA THR A 190 15.47 -20.54 0.65
C THR A 190 15.09 -21.11 -0.72
N ASP A 191 15.53 -22.30 -0.99
CA ASP A 191 15.20 -23.09 -2.18
C ASP A 191 13.96 -23.98 -1.97
N VAL A 192 13.43 -24.01 -0.72
CA VAL A 192 12.32 -24.88 -0.34
C VAL A 192 11.10 -24.03 -0.01
N ILE A 193 9.98 -24.33 -0.67
CA ILE A 193 8.66 -23.84 -0.27
C ILE A 193 8.08 -24.84 0.75
N PRO A 194 7.82 -24.42 2.00
CA PRO A 194 7.20 -25.31 2.99
C PRO A 194 5.85 -25.81 2.48
N GLU A 195 5.64 -27.10 2.55
CA GLU A 195 4.40 -27.75 2.16
C GLU A 195 3.50 -27.95 3.38
N LYS A 196 2.20 -27.95 3.11
CA LYS A 196 1.21 -28.32 4.11
C LYS A 196 1.44 -29.78 4.50
N GLU A 197 1.66 -30.03 5.78
CA GLU A 197 1.71 -31.38 6.30
C GLU A 197 0.37 -32.07 6.00
N ASN A 198 0.38 -32.94 5.00
CA ASN A 198 -0.70 -33.89 4.84
C ASN A 198 -0.58 -34.84 6.02
N LEU A 199 -1.41 -34.65 7.04
CA LEU A 199 -1.69 -35.71 8.00
C LEU A 199 -2.35 -36.84 7.19
N VAL A 200 -1.50 -37.66 6.57
CA VAL A 200 -1.92 -38.97 6.09
C VAL A 200 -2.34 -39.72 7.35
N ARG A 201 -3.63 -39.69 7.65
CA ARG A 201 -4.19 -40.65 8.58
C ARG A 201 -3.85 -42.00 7.98
N ASP A 202 -2.93 -42.69 8.63
CA ASP A 202 -2.56 -44.03 8.21
C ASP A 202 -3.82 -44.90 8.31
N LEU A 203 -4.48 -45.04 7.17
CA LEU A 203 -5.66 -45.91 7.05
C LEU A 203 -5.33 -47.38 7.25
N ALA A 204 -4.03 -47.70 7.40
CA ALA A 204 -3.52 -49.04 7.64
C ALA A 204 -3.39 -49.39 9.13
N SER A 205 -3.66 -48.49 10.07
CA SER A 205 -3.69 -48.80 11.51
C SER A 205 -5.01 -49.50 11.86
N PRO A 206 -4.99 -50.81 12.17
CA PRO A 206 -6.23 -51.56 12.43
C PRO A 206 -6.80 -51.36 13.85
N GLU A 207 -6.33 -50.37 14.59
CA GLU A 207 -6.86 -50.07 15.91
C GLU A 207 -8.12 -49.22 15.80
N GLY A 208 -9.23 -49.95 15.74
CA GLY A 208 -10.55 -49.61 16.21
C GLY A 208 -10.97 -48.14 16.25
N LEU A 209 -11.28 -47.56 15.09
CA LEU A 209 -12.21 -46.42 15.06
C LEU A 209 -13.61 -46.95 15.40
N ASP A 210 -13.89 -47.13 16.70
CA ASP A 210 -15.25 -47.28 17.17
C ASP A 210 -16.02 -45.99 16.74
N ARG A 211 -17.04 -46.20 15.95
CA ARG A 211 -17.92 -45.11 15.48
C ARG A 211 -18.45 -44.25 16.63
N ARG A 212 -18.55 -44.82 17.85
CA ARG A 212 -18.95 -44.06 19.02
C ARG A 212 -17.87 -43.11 19.53
N SER A 213 -16.58 -43.47 19.49
CA SER A 213 -15.49 -42.56 19.89
C SER A 213 -15.29 -41.44 18.89
N ALA A 214 -15.46 -41.72 17.59
CA ALA A 214 -15.43 -40.64 16.54
C ALA A 214 -16.58 -39.65 16.73
N PHE A 215 -17.77 -40.11 17.07
CA PHE A 215 -18.93 -39.24 17.35
C PHE A 215 -18.77 -38.48 18.67
N ALA A 216 -18.22 -39.09 19.72
CA ALA A 216 -17.97 -38.45 21.00
C ALA A 216 -16.90 -37.35 20.88
N ASN A 217 -15.85 -37.56 20.08
CA ASN A 217 -14.84 -36.54 19.79
C ASN A 217 -15.42 -35.38 18.95
N LEU A 218 -16.28 -35.67 17.99
CA LEU A 218 -16.95 -34.64 17.19
C LEU A 218 -17.90 -33.79 18.06
N VAL A 219 -18.63 -34.40 18.97
CA VAL A 219 -19.55 -33.72 19.90
C VAL A 219 -18.77 -32.96 20.97
N GLY A 220 -17.61 -33.50 21.44
CA GLY A 220 -16.69 -32.81 22.35
C GLY A 220 -16.12 -31.56 21.73
N ASP A 221 -15.59 -31.65 20.52
CA ASP A 221 -15.02 -30.50 19.78
C ASP A 221 -16.06 -29.41 19.48
N VAL A 222 -17.30 -29.78 19.13
CA VAL A 222 -18.40 -28.83 18.93
C VAL A 222 -18.82 -28.18 20.28
N GLY A 223 -18.80 -28.93 21.37
CA GLY A 223 -19.04 -28.42 22.72
C GLY A 223 -17.98 -27.44 23.19
N ASP A 224 -16.71 -27.72 22.94
CA ASP A 224 -15.58 -26.86 23.31
C ASP A 224 -15.50 -25.60 22.43
N ILE A 225 -15.83 -25.69 21.15
CA ILE A 225 -15.98 -24.52 20.26
C ILE A 225 -17.14 -23.64 20.72
N ALA A 226 -18.27 -24.22 21.14
CA ALA A 226 -19.41 -23.46 21.63
C ALA A 226 -19.15 -22.77 22.98
N THR A 227 -18.47 -23.47 23.93
CA THR A 227 -18.07 -22.92 25.23
C THR A 227 -16.86 -21.98 25.12
N GLY A 228 -15.91 -22.25 24.23
CA GLY A 228 -14.76 -21.38 23.94
C GLY A 228 -15.19 -20.06 23.33
N LYS A 229 -16.12 -20.05 22.39
CA LYS A 229 -16.69 -18.81 21.83
C LYS A 229 -17.42 -17.97 22.88
N ARG A 230 -18.06 -18.58 23.84
CA ARG A 230 -18.76 -17.87 24.91
C ARG A 230 -17.79 -17.27 25.92
N ARG A 231 -16.71 -17.95 26.29
CA ARG A 231 -15.64 -17.42 27.14
C ARG A 231 -14.85 -16.30 26.45
N LEU A 232 -14.56 -16.45 25.15
CA LEU A 232 -13.89 -15.44 24.35
C LEU A 232 -14.75 -14.18 24.16
N ARG A 233 -16.08 -14.32 24.03
CA ARG A 233 -17.00 -13.17 23.94
C ARG A 233 -17.06 -12.33 25.21
N ASN A 234 -16.84 -12.93 26.39
CA ASN A 234 -16.86 -12.26 27.68
C ASN A 234 -15.48 -11.78 28.15
N SER A 235 -14.43 -11.99 27.37
CA SER A 235 -13.10 -11.45 27.67
C SER A 235 -13.05 -9.96 27.37
N GLU A 236 -12.78 -9.17 28.38
CA GLU A 236 -12.67 -7.71 28.30
C GLU A 236 -11.59 -7.29 27.25
N VAL A 237 -10.51 -8.07 27.16
CA VAL A 237 -9.42 -7.88 26.18
C VAL A 237 -9.92 -8.06 24.74
N LEU A 238 -10.82 -9.04 24.51
CA LEU A 238 -11.41 -9.29 23.20
C LEU A 238 -12.47 -8.26 22.84
N GLN A 239 -13.27 -7.80 23.81
CA GLN A 239 -14.19 -6.68 23.60
C GLN A 239 -13.41 -5.43 23.20
N GLN A 240 -12.34 -5.07 23.91
CA GLN A 240 -11.48 -3.94 23.55
C GLN A 240 -10.81 -4.12 22.19
N PHE A 241 -10.43 -5.35 21.82
CA PHE A 241 -9.88 -5.65 20.49
C PHE A 241 -10.93 -5.45 19.39
N TYR A 242 -12.15 -5.98 19.58
CA TYR A 242 -13.23 -5.81 18.63
C TYR A 242 -13.68 -4.36 18.52
N GLU A 243 -13.78 -3.63 19.63
CA GLU A 243 -14.08 -2.20 19.63
C GLU A 243 -13.02 -1.37 18.90
N ARG A 244 -11.71 -1.67 19.12
CA ARG A 244 -10.64 -1.03 18.36
C ARG A 244 -10.72 -1.34 16.87
N LYS A 245 -11.04 -2.59 16.54
CA LYS A 245 -11.21 -3.04 15.15
C LYS A 245 -12.43 -2.40 14.49
N GLU A 246 -13.54 -2.24 15.22
CA GLU A 246 -14.73 -1.53 14.72
C GLU A 246 -14.48 -0.03 14.57
N ARG A 247 -13.80 0.60 15.53
CA ARG A 247 -13.36 2.00 15.42
C ARG A 247 -12.38 2.20 14.26
N ALA A 248 -11.45 1.28 14.05
CA ALA A 248 -10.55 1.32 12.90
C ALA A 248 -11.29 1.10 11.57
N ARG A 249 -12.28 0.18 11.53
CA ARG A 249 -13.15 -0.02 10.36
C ARG A 249 -14.07 1.17 10.11
N ALA A 250 -14.62 1.79 11.15
CA ALA A 250 -15.41 2.99 11.03
C ALA A 250 -14.59 4.16 10.53
N ARG A 251 -13.34 4.34 11.02
CA ARG A 251 -12.39 5.33 10.50
C ARG A 251 -11.99 5.04 9.06
N ALA A 252 -11.73 3.77 8.70
CA ALA A 252 -11.42 3.39 7.33
C ALA A 252 -12.63 3.58 6.39
N ARG A 253 -13.86 3.35 6.86
CA ARG A 253 -15.08 3.66 6.10
C ARG A 253 -15.31 5.16 5.96
N LEU A 254 -15.04 5.94 6.99
CA LEU A 254 -15.07 7.40 6.94
C LEU A 254 -13.99 7.91 5.97
N ASN A 255 -12.77 7.37 6.04
CA ASN A 255 -11.71 7.73 5.11
C ASN A 255 -12.00 7.29 3.67
N LEU A 256 -12.72 6.18 3.45
CA LEU A 256 -13.18 5.75 2.13
C LEU A 256 -14.37 6.60 1.64
N ALA A 257 -15.28 6.98 2.52
CA ALA A 257 -16.37 7.89 2.17
C ALA A 257 -15.84 9.30 1.87
N ASP A 258 -14.88 9.77 2.65
CA ASP A 258 -14.12 10.99 2.36
C ASP A 258 -13.28 10.84 1.07
N GLY A 259 -12.83 9.62 0.73
CA GLY A 259 -12.11 9.31 -0.49
C GLY A 259 -12.89 9.49 -1.79
N VAL A 260 -14.20 9.45 -1.74
CA VAL A 260 -15.09 9.65 -2.91
C VAL A 260 -15.35 11.13 -3.21
N GLN A 261 -15.04 12.04 -2.27
CA GLN A 261 -15.21 13.48 -2.43
C GLN A 261 -13.89 14.21 -2.76
N PHE A 262 -13.03 13.62 -3.57
CA PHE A 262 -11.63 13.96 -3.73
C PHE A 262 -11.32 15.27 -4.44
N ASN A 263 -12.26 15.99 -5.02
CA ASN A 263 -12.00 17.24 -5.75
C ASN A 263 -12.82 18.43 -5.27
N ASP A 264 -13.62 18.28 -4.24
CA ASP A 264 -14.31 19.43 -3.73
C ASP A 264 -13.37 20.21 -2.80
N PHE A 265 -13.07 21.44 -3.19
CA PHE A 265 -12.63 22.46 -2.28
C PHE A 265 -13.51 22.35 -1.04
N VAL A 266 -12.92 21.99 0.10
CA VAL A 266 -13.64 22.08 1.35
C VAL A 266 -14.14 23.51 1.44
N PRO A 267 -15.42 23.77 1.73
CA PRO A 267 -15.98 25.12 1.68
C PRO A 267 -15.25 26.18 2.50
N ASP A 268 -14.34 25.75 3.39
CA ASP A 268 -13.48 26.61 4.21
C ASP A 268 -12.12 26.93 3.59
N GLY A 269 -11.90 26.59 2.32
CA GLY A 269 -10.67 26.90 1.59
C GLY A 269 -9.45 26.05 1.99
N ARG A 270 -9.61 24.97 2.75
CA ARG A 270 -8.51 24.09 3.14
C ARG A 270 -8.15 23.15 2.00
N THR A 271 -6.90 23.14 1.62
CA THR A 271 -6.39 22.17 0.64
C THR A 271 -6.36 20.79 1.30
N ARG A 272 -7.02 19.82 0.66
CA ARG A 272 -7.00 18.45 1.15
C ARG A 272 -5.61 17.84 0.94
N LYS A 273 -5.06 17.24 1.99
CA LYS A 273 -3.80 16.50 1.93
C LYS A 273 -4.07 15.03 1.63
N THR A 274 -3.40 14.51 0.61
CA THR A 274 -3.50 13.10 0.20
C THR A 274 -2.20 12.38 0.47
N MET A 275 -2.22 11.40 1.40
CA MET A 275 -1.07 10.57 1.70
C MET A 275 -0.97 9.43 0.69
N GLN A 276 0.19 9.32 0.03
CA GLN A 276 0.50 8.21 -0.86
C GLN A 276 0.79 6.94 -0.03
N PRO A 277 0.24 5.76 -0.41
CA PRO A 277 0.42 4.52 0.34
C PRO A 277 1.88 4.14 0.61
N LYS A 278 2.77 4.22 -0.37
CA LYS A 278 4.20 3.93 -0.18
C LYS A 278 4.87 4.91 0.79
N ARG A 279 4.51 6.19 0.70
CA ARG A 279 4.98 7.19 1.65
C ARG A 279 4.53 6.87 3.06
N GLN A 280 3.31 6.40 3.24
CA GLN A 280 2.80 5.96 4.55
C GLN A 280 3.59 4.78 5.11
N LEU A 281 3.90 3.76 4.29
CA LEU A 281 4.72 2.62 4.70
C LEU A 281 6.10 3.08 5.20
N LEU A 282 6.69 4.03 4.50
CA LEU A 282 8.00 4.59 4.86
C LEU A 282 7.95 5.38 6.17
N LEU A 283 6.91 6.18 6.39
CA LEU A 283 6.70 6.89 7.65
C LEU A 283 6.53 5.91 8.80
N GLU A 284 5.73 4.85 8.62
CA GLU A 284 5.55 3.82 9.64
C GLU A 284 6.86 3.07 9.95
N ALA A 285 7.69 2.80 8.94
CA ALA A 285 9.01 2.20 9.14
C ALA A 285 9.94 3.13 9.94
N SER A 286 9.98 4.41 9.59
CA SER A 286 10.80 5.42 10.26
C SER A 286 10.34 5.72 11.69
N ASP A 287 9.03 5.67 11.95
CA ASP A 287 8.47 5.81 13.31
C ASP A 287 8.85 4.63 14.22
N ARG A 288 8.99 3.43 13.65
CA ARG A 288 9.41 2.23 14.39
C ARG A 288 10.90 2.21 14.66
N ASP A 289 11.67 2.55 13.63
CA ASP A 289 13.13 2.62 13.69
C ASP A 289 13.60 3.93 13.06
N PRO A 290 13.80 4.99 13.88
CA PRO A 290 14.27 6.28 13.40
C PRO A 290 15.63 6.24 12.70
N SER A 291 16.45 5.19 12.90
CA SER A 291 17.73 5.02 12.23
C SER A 291 17.62 4.75 10.73
N ILE A 292 16.42 4.43 10.25
CA ILE A 292 16.12 4.25 8.83
C ILE A 292 16.08 5.59 8.10
N ALA A 293 15.49 6.60 8.70
CA ALA A 293 15.19 7.87 8.06
C ALA A 293 16.42 8.57 7.41
N PRO A 294 17.62 8.59 8.03
CA PRO A 294 18.82 9.18 7.41
C PRO A 294 19.30 8.45 6.15
N ARG A 295 18.96 7.17 6.02
CA ARG A 295 19.40 6.31 4.91
C ARG A 295 18.48 6.30 3.71
N VAL A 296 17.25 6.84 3.86
CA VAL A 296 16.26 6.86 2.80
C VAL A 296 16.34 8.14 2.01
N PRO A 297 16.81 8.12 0.74
CA PRO A 297 16.81 9.30 -0.10
C PRO A 297 15.39 9.66 -0.53
N VAL A 298 15.07 10.93 -0.48
CA VAL A 298 13.79 11.47 -0.91
C VAL A 298 13.99 12.73 -1.73
N ALA A 299 13.19 12.87 -2.78
CA ALA A 299 13.10 14.14 -3.49
C ALA A 299 11.94 14.96 -2.93
N VAL A 300 12.20 16.18 -2.55
CA VAL A 300 11.18 17.11 -2.06
C VAL A 300 11.32 18.46 -2.73
N SER A 301 10.23 19.24 -2.76
CA SER A 301 10.30 20.60 -3.28
C SER A 301 10.74 21.57 -2.17
N ALA A 302 11.69 22.42 -2.48
CA ALA A 302 12.13 23.53 -1.65
C ALA A 302 11.62 24.86 -2.18
N THR A 303 11.56 25.88 -1.33
CA THR A 303 11.17 27.25 -1.69
C THR A 303 12.25 28.22 -1.26
N ASP A 304 12.76 29.01 -2.19
CA ASP A 304 13.55 30.18 -1.85
C ASP A 304 12.61 31.31 -1.40
N CYS A 305 12.63 31.57 -0.08
CA CYS A 305 11.76 32.59 0.51
C CYS A 305 12.09 34.02 0.05
N ALA A 306 13.30 34.26 -0.45
CA ALA A 306 13.71 35.58 -0.94
C ALA A 306 13.07 35.90 -2.30
N LEU A 307 12.80 34.87 -3.11
CA LEU A 307 12.17 34.97 -4.43
C LEU A 307 10.65 34.75 -4.39
N CYS A 308 10.11 34.21 -3.28
CA CYS A 308 8.71 33.84 -3.19
C CYS A 308 7.81 35.05 -2.91
N GLU A 309 6.96 35.39 -3.89
CA GLU A 309 5.95 36.45 -3.76
C GLU A 309 4.56 35.97 -3.31
N ASN A 310 4.48 34.73 -2.84
CA ASN A 310 3.25 34.11 -2.31
C ASN A 310 2.07 34.07 -3.31
N ALA A 311 2.35 33.88 -4.60
CA ALA A 311 1.30 33.75 -5.62
C ALA A 311 0.48 32.45 -5.50
N LEU A 312 0.98 31.44 -4.77
CA LEU A 312 0.33 30.16 -4.47
C LEU A 312 0.08 29.24 -5.68
N ASP A 313 0.55 29.56 -6.88
CA ASP A 313 0.40 28.70 -8.06
C ASP A 313 1.01 27.30 -7.83
N CYS A 314 2.13 27.23 -7.12
CA CYS A 314 2.76 25.98 -6.73
C CYS A 314 1.90 25.14 -5.76
N ALA A 315 1.00 25.76 -5.01
CA ALA A 315 0.05 25.06 -4.14
C ALA A 315 -1.15 24.54 -4.94
N SER A 316 -1.64 25.31 -5.92
CA SER A 316 -2.79 24.95 -6.75
C SER A 316 -2.54 23.71 -7.63
N VAL A 317 -1.29 23.50 -8.07
CA VAL A 317 -0.89 22.34 -8.88
C VAL A 317 -0.41 21.13 -8.05
N CYS A 318 -0.33 21.25 -6.72
CA CYS A 318 0.20 20.18 -5.88
C CYS A 318 -0.80 19.03 -5.71
N PRO A 319 -0.57 17.84 -6.30
CA PRO A 319 -1.55 16.76 -6.31
C PRO A 319 -1.81 16.16 -4.93
N THR A 320 -0.85 16.30 -4.02
CA THR A 320 -0.94 15.73 -2.66
C THR A 320 -1.27 16.76 -1.59
N GLY A 321 -1.38 18.04 -1.96
CA GLY A 321 -1.56 19.13 -1.00
C GLY A 321 -0.38 19.32 -0.04
N ALA A 322 0.82 18.86 -0.42
CA ALA A 322 2.05 19.11 0.34
C ALA A 322 2.37 20.62 0.43
N ARG A 323 2.04 21.36 -0.63
CA ARG A 323 2.06 22.82 -0.67
C ARG A 323 0.64 23.33 -0.54
N PHE A 324 0.40 24.25 0.37
CA PHE A 324 -0.95 24.72 0.67
C PHE A 324 -0.88 26.14 1.26
N PRO A 325 -1.96 26.94 1.13
CA PRO A 325 -2.05 28.19 1.87
C PRO A 325 -2.26 27.91 3.37
N ASN A 326 -1.46 28.51 4.21
CA ASN A 326 -1.64 28.44 5.66
C ASN A 326 -2.99 29.09 6.03
N PRO A 327 -3.88 28.41 6.75
CA PRO A 327 -5.21 28.92 7.06
C PRO A 327 -5.20 30.14 8.00
N VAL A 328 -4.08 30.44 8.69
CA VAL A 328 -3.98 31.54 9.64
C VAL A 328 -3.60 32.85 8.94
N ASP A 329 -2.61 32.84 8.05
CA ASP A 329 -2.03 34.03 7.44
C ASP A 329 -2.09 34.03 5.90
N GLY A 330 -2.60 32.98 5.28
CA GLY A 330 -2.72 32.81 3.83
C GLY A 330 -1.38 32.63 3.11
N ARG A 331 -0.27 32.53 3.83
CA ARG A 331 1.05 32.32 3.24
C ARG A 331 1.27 30.90 2.80
N LEU A 332 2.18 30.70 1.85
CA LEU A 332 2.58 29.37 1.43
C LEU A 332 3.14 28.59 2.62
N ALA A 333 2.55 27.42 2.89
CA ALA A 333 3.05 26.43 3.82
C ALA A 333 3.44 25.16 3.07
N PHE A 334 4.33 24.38 3.65
CA PHE A 334 4.84 23.14 3.07
C PHE A 334 4.94 22.05 4.14
N ASP A 335 4.45 20.84 3.79
CA ASP A 335 4.55 19.65 4.62
C ASP A 335 5.27 18.54 3.82
N ALA A 336 6.52 18.30 4.15
CA ALA A 336 7.39 17.36 3.43
C ALA A 336 6.85 15.93 3.43
N ARG A 337 6.09 15.52 4.45
CA ARG A 337 5.51 14.17 4.55
C ARG A 337 4.58 13.82 3.38
N TYR A 338 3.93 14.82 2.80
CA TYR A 338 3.03 14.65 1.67
C TYR A 338 3.73 14.90 0.32
N CYS A 339 4.94 15.43 0.32
CA CYS A 339 5.67 15.69 -0.92
C CYS A 339 6.22 14.38 -1.51
N ILE A 340 5.88 14.12 -2.77
CA ILE A 340 6.32 12.93 -3.52
C ILE A 340 7.39 13.25 -4.57
N GLY A 341 7.93 14.46 -4.59
CA GLY A 341 8.97 14.86 -5.53
C GLY A 341 8.52 14.88 -7.00
N CYS A 342 7.24 15.07 -7.30
CA CYS A 342 6.72 15.02 -8.67
C CYS A 342 7.16 16.19 -9.56
N GLY A 343 7.65 17.29 -8.99
CA GLY A 343 8.19 18.43 -9.71
C GLY A 343 7.17 19.41 -10.31
N LEU A 344 5.86 19.15 -10.26
CA LEU A 344 4.82 20.00 -10.87
C LEU A 344 4.83 21.44 -10.38
N CYS A 345 5.23 21.66 -9.13
CA CYS A 345 5.29 23.00 -8.54
C CYS A 345 6.45 23.86 -9.09
N VAL A 346 7.47 23.24 -9.72
CA VAL A 346 8.63 23.96 -10.25
C VAL A 346 8.23 24.82 -11.45
N PRO A 347 7.70 24.29 -12.57
CA PRO A 347 7.29 25.10 -13.70
C PRO A 347 6.07 26.01 -13.42
N ALA A 348 5.28 25.69 -12.37
CA ALA A 348 4.13 26.50 -11.97
C ALA A 348 4.55 27.79 -11.24
N CYS A 349 5.77 27.90 -10.75
CA CYS A 349 6.26 29.09 -10.05
C CYS A 349 6.81 30.11 -11.04
N ALA A 350 6.05 31.17 -11.32
CA ALA A 350 6.47 32.26 -12.23
C ALA A 350 7.74 33.00 -11.77
N PHE A 351 8.03 32.96 -10.47
CA PHE A 351 9.19 33.66 -9.87
C PHE A 351 10.44 32.77 -9.78
N GLY A 352 10.38 31.51 -10.23
CA GLY A 352 11.50 30.58 -10.12
C GLY A 352 11.92 30.26 -8.67
N ALA A 353 11.05 30.53 -7.71
CA ALA A 353 11.32 30.34 -6.28
C ALA A 353 11.24 28.88 -5.82
N VAL A 354 10.85 27.95 -6.68
CA VAL A 354 10.66 26.53 -6.31
C VAL A 354 11.61 25.65 -7.09
N ALA A 355 12.31 24.77 -6.37
CA ALA A 355 13.17 23.74 -6.94
C ALA A 355 12.94 22.38 -6.29
N LEU A 356 13.32 21.29 -6.97
CA LEU A 356 13.46 19.99 -6.34
C LEU A 356 14.83 19.89 -5.68
N MET A 357 14.88 19.29 -4.50
CA MET A 357 16.12 18.99 -3.80
C MET A 357 16.11 17.54 -3.34
N GLU A 358 17.29 16.94 -3.29
CA GLU A 358 17.50 15.67 -2.63
C GLU A 358 17.66 15.91 -1.12
N ALA A 359 17.04 15.03 -0.35
CA ALA A 359 17.05 15.06 1.11
C ALA A 359 16.92 13.62 1.63
N THR A 360 16.85 13.46 2.92
CA THR A 360 16.55 12.18 3.56
C THR A 360 15.17 12.19 4.22
N ALA A 361 14.65 11.02 4.54
CA ALA A 361 13.37 10.88 5.22
C ALA A 361 13.37 11.46 6.66
N GLU A 362 14.52 11.91 7.17
CA GLU A 362 14.60 12.68 8.43
C GLU A 362 13.69 13.91 8.43
N LEU A 363 13.45 14.52 7.24
CA LEU A 363 12.51 15.61 7.09
C LEU A 363 11.06 15.26 7.47
N PHE A 364 10.76 13.98 7.62
CA PHE A 364 9.41 13.50 7.97
C PHE A 364 9.23 13.29 9.45
N LEU A 365 10.34 13.18 10.19
CA LEU A 365 10.30 13.01 11.63
C LEU A 365 9.93 14.33 12.31
N PRO A 366 9.19 14.30 13.41
CA PRO A 366 8.97 15.50 14.20
C PRO A 366 10.33 15.99 14.71
N ASP A 367 10.61 17.27 14.50
CA ASP A 367 11.84 17.90 15.01
C ASP A 367 12.02 17.55 16.49
N ALA A 368 13.11 16.87 16.81
CA ALA A 368 13.49 16.58 18.19
C ALA A 368 13.77 17.87 18.99
N GLY A 369 13.79 19.03 18.32
CA GLY A 369 14.05 20.37 18.89
C GLY A 369 12.81 21.23 19.13
N SER A 370 11.60 20.84 18.67
CA SER A 370 10.40 21.67 18.87
C SER A 370 9.71 21.51 20.25
N GLN A 371 10.28 20.71 21.16
CA GLN A 371 9.86 20.68 22.56
C GLN A 371 10.43 21.83 23.40
N GLY A 372 11.18 22.77 22.79
CA GLY A 372 11.80 23.92 23.45
C GLY A 372 11.22 25.28 23.05
N GLY A 373 9.99 25.34 22.54
CA GLY A 373 9.35 26.58 22.04
C GLY A 373 8.85 27.55 23.12
N GLU A 374 9.04 27.27 24.42
CA GLU A 374 8.64 28.17 25.49
C GLU A 374 9.76 29.16 25.96
N ASP A 375 11.00 28.94 25.57
CA ASP A 375 12.13 29.81 26.05
C ASP A 375 12.38 31.04 25.18
N SER A 376 11.80 31.16 24.00
CA SER A 376 12.06 32.31 23.10
C SER A 376 11.26 33.57 23.50
N GLU A 377 10.20 33.43 24.27
CA GLU A 377 9.40 34.57 24.72
C GLU A 377 9.99 35.23 25.98
N THR A 378 10.66 34.46 26.82
CA THR A 378 11.39 34.95 28.00
C THR A 378 12.64 35.76 27.61
N GLN A 379 13.40 35.32 26.60
CA GLN A 379 14.56 36.07 26.12
C GLN A 379 14.20 37.39 25.40
N ARG A 380 13.02 37.49 24.81
CA ARG A 380 12.54 38.75 24.20
C ARG A 380 12.04 39.73 25.25
N ARG A 381 11.55 39.30 26.38
CA ARG A 381 11.16 40.17 27.51
C ARG A 381 12.38 40.78 28.19
N ASP A 382 13.42 39.98 28.42
CA ASP A 382 14.68 40.48 29.06
C ASP A 382 15.45 41.44 28.17
N ALA A 383 15.39 41.30 26.84
CA ALA A 383 16.03 42.25 25.91
C ALA A 383 15.27 43.60 25.82
N HIS A 384 13.96 43.61 26.10
CA HIS A 384 13.18 44.84 26.08
C HIS A 384 13.26 45.61 27.39
N GLU A 385 13.51 44.93 28.53
CA GLU A 385 13.64 45.55 29.85
C GLU A 385 15.01 46.20 30.05
N LYS A 386 16.08 45.67 29.47
CA LYS A 386 17.43 46.26 29.48
C LYS A 386 17.59 47.56 28.68
N ARG A 387 16.59 47.94 27.86
CA ARG A 387 16.61 49.22 27.10
C ARG A 387 15.82 50.35 27.77
N ARG A 388 15.28 50.14 28.97
CA ARG A 388 14.45 51.12 29.69
C ARG A 388 15.03 51.65 31.01
N THR A 389 16.30 51.48 31.27
CA THR A 389 16.94 52.17 32.43
C THR A 389 17.87 53.28 31.91
N PRO A 390 17.70 54.51 32.44
CA PRO A 390 18.34 55.71 31.94
C PRO A 390 19.84 55.76 32.18
#